data_ecf80f7a3df1228d5cd43d4b00db4ec8
#
_entry.id   ecf80f7a3df1228d5cd43d4b00db4ec8
#
_cell.length_a   1.000
_cell.length_b   1.000
_cell.length_c   1.000
_cell.angle_alpha   90.00
_cell.angle_beta   90.00
_cell.angle_gamma   90.00
#
_symmetry.space_group_name_H-M   'P 1'
#
loop_
_entity.id
_entity.type
_entity.pdbx_description
1 polymer ?
#
loop_
_entity_poly.entity_id
_entity_poly.type
_entity_poly.pdbx_seq_one_letter_code
_entity_poly.pdbx_strand_id
1 'polypeptide(L)'
;RDSDGDGVPDDEDECPDTPPGVQVDTVGCAVDSDGDGVSDNVDACPNTPEGAIVDNRGCWVVKGVKFDYKKWDVKPQFNTNLDNIINILKKTPGLKVMVEGHTDNIGSKKYNQDLSEKRAESIKAYLVGKGIDESRITSVGLGFSKPRAGNDTKEGRALNRRAELIPVK
;
A
#
# COMPACT_ATOMS: atom_id res chain seq x y z
N ARG A 1 0.31 38.29 -8.34
CA ARG A 1 -0.99 37.65 -8.14
C ARG A 1 -0.81 36.20 -7.72
N ASP A 2 -1.64 35.75 -6.86
CA ASP A 2 -1.70 34.36 -6.34
C ASP A 2 -3.15 33.90 -6.50
N SER A 3 -3.43 33.20 -7.59
CA SER A 3 -4.80 32.93 -8.04
C SER A 3 -5.52 31.86 -7.22
N ASP A 4 -4.81 30.87 -6.68
CA ASP A 4 -5.40 29.81 -5.86
C ASP A 4 -5.22 30.05 -4.35
N GLY A 5 -4.42 31.06 -3.98
CA GLY A 5 -4.26 31.48 -2.59
C GLY A 5 -3.38 30.55 -1.76
N ASP A 6 -2.51 29.79 -2.36
CA ASP A 6 -1.62 28.86 -1.66
C ASP A 6 -0.35 29.52 -1.09
N GLY A 7 -0.14 30.79 -1.40
CA GLY A 7 1.00 31.57 -0.93
C GLY A 7 2.15 31.65 -1.93
N VAL A 8 2.03 31.05 -3.10
CA VAL A 8 3.03 31.11 -4.18
C VAL A 8 2.46 31.96 -5.34
N PRO A 9 3.18 33.02 -5.79
CA PRO A 9 2.72 33.83 -6.91
C PRO A 9 2.58 33.02 -8.21
N ASP A 10 1.58 33.38 -9.02
CA ASP A 10 1.26 32.67 -10.28
C ASP A 10 2.47 32.46 -11.21
N ASP A 11 3.42 33.37 -11.22
CA ASP A 11 4.62 33.28 -12.08
C ASP A 11 5.68 32.29 -11.55
N GLU A 12 5.56 31.89 -10.28
CA GLU A 12 6.44 30.92 -9.62
C GLU A 12 5.71 29.61 -9.29
N ASP A 13 4.40 29.56 -9.53
CA ASP A 13 3.54 28.46 -9.17
C ASP A 13 3.46 27.42 -10.29
N GLU A 14 3.96 26.22 -10.00
CA GLU A 14 3.91 25.08 -10.93
C GLU A 14 2.59 24.28 -10.82
N CYS A 15 1.81 24.54 -9.77
CA CYS A 15 0.55 23.82 -9.50
C CYS A 15 -0.61 24.79 -9.26
N PRO A 16 -1.08 25.48 -10.31
CA PRO A 16 -1.94 26.67 -10.19
C PRO A 16 -3.37 26.46 -9.67
N ASP A 17 -3.75 25.26 -9.33
CA ASP A 17 -5.10 24.93 -8.86
C ASP A 17 -5.06 24.16 -7.53
N THR A 18 -4.12 24.46 -6.65
CA THR A 18 -4.02 23.80 -5.35
C THR A 18 -5.26 24.09 -4.49
N PRO A 19 -5.92 23.06 -3.93
CA PRO A 19 -7.10 23.27 -3.10
C PRO A 19 -6.79 24.08 -1.84
N PRO A 20 -7.75 24.91 -1.37
CA PRO A 20 -7.57 25.71 -0.16
C PRO A 20 -7.21 24.86 1.06
N GLY A 21 -6.25 25.34 1.86
CA GLY A 21 -5.82 24.68 3.09
C GLY A 21 -4.82 23.56 2.92
N VAL A 22 -4.44 23.22 1.70
CA VAL A 22 -3.41 22.21 1.43
C VAL A 22 -2.03 22.84 1.63
N GLN A 23 -1.16 22.17 2.38
CA GLN A 23 0.23 22.59 2.53
C GLN A 23 0.98 22.38 1.22
N VAL A 24 1.71 23.39 0.77
CA VAL A 24 2.46 23.35 -0.49
C VAL A 24 3.95 23.54 -0.26
N ASP A 25 4.72 23.12 -1.24
CA ASP A 25 6.17 23.36 -1.30
C ASP A 25 6.48 24.77 -1.88
N THR A 26 7.74 25.05 -2.16
CA THR A 26 8.19 26.36 -2.65
C THR A 26 7.71 26.72 -4.06
N VAL A 27 7.19 25.75 -4.80
CA VAL A 27 6.65 25.95 -6.16
C VAL A 27 5.13 25.77 -6.24
N GLY A 28 4.44 25.82 -5.09
CA GLY A 28 2.97 25.78 -5.05
C GLY A 28 2.35 24.38 -5.18
N CYS A 29 3.15 23.33 -5.17
CA CYS A 29 2.63 21.97 -5.29
C CYS A 29 2.41 21.32 -3.91
N ALA A 30 1.34 20.55 -3.79
CA ALA A 30 1.04 19.84 -2.55
C ALA A 30 2.23 19.00 -2.10
N VAL A 31 2.59 19.09 -0.81
CA VAL A 31 3.75 18.39 -0.25
C VAL A 31 3.54 16.88 -0.29
N ASP A 32 4.56 16.17 -0.76
CA ASP A 32 4.63 14.71 -0.81
C ASP A 32 5.93 14.28 -0.10
N SER A 33 5.82 14.06 1.22
CA SER A 33 7.00 13.86 2.08
C SER A 33 7.74 12.55 1.82
N ASP A 34 7.03 11.50 1.41
CA ASP A 34 7.66 10.19 1.12
C ASP A 34 7.93 9.97 -0.37
N GLY A 35 7.49 10.89 -1.24
CA GLY A 35 7.79 10.83 -2.67
C GLY A 35 7.08 9.73 -3.43
N ASP A 36 5.96 9.23 -2.93
CA ASP A 36 5.25 8.10 -3.53
C ASP A 36 4.26 8.51 -4.64
N GLY A 37 4.14 9.80 -4.90
CA GLY A 37 3.21 10.34 -5.89
C GLY A 37 1.84 10.69 -5.32
N VAL A 38 1.61 10.50 -4.02
CA VAL A 38 0.37 10.86 -3.33
C VAL A 38 0.71 11.92 -2.30
N SER A 39 0.08 13.09 -2.40
CA SER A 39 0.37 14.22 -1.52
C SER A 39 -0.05 13.94 -0.07
N ASP A 40 0.67 14.53 0.89
CA ASP A 40 0.49 14.27 2.33
C ASP A 40 -0.95 14.45 2.82
N ASN A 41 -1.69 15.41 2.25
CA ASN A 41 -3.07 15.70 2.66
C ASN A 41 -4.06 14.57 2.32
N VAL A 42 -3.72 13.69 1.39
CA VAL A 42 -4.57 12.56 0.96
C VAL A 42 -3.86 11.21 1.08
N ASP A 43 -2.63 11.21 1.58
CA ASP A 43 -1.82 10.00 1.76
C ASP A 43 -2.22 9.28 3.05
N ALA A 44 -2.86 8.14 2.90
CA ALA A 44 -3.26 7.31 4.03
C ALA A 44 -2.11 6.50 4.64
N CYS A 45 -0.99 6.38 3.93
CA CYS A 45 0.16 5.58 4.35
C CYS A 45 1.47 6.38 4.19
N PRO A 46 1.73 7.35 5.07
CA PRO A 46 2.99 8.09 5.03
C PRO A 46 4.17 7.15 5.33
N ASN A 47 5.36 7.52 4.90
CA ASN A 47 6.60 6.74 5.07
C ASN A 47 6.75 5.54 4.13
N THR A 48 6.12 5.58 2.97
CA THR A 48 6.29 4.55 1.94
C THR A 48 7.73 4.62 1.39
N PRO A 49 8.44 3.48 1.28
CA PRO A 49 9.80 3.48 0.75
C PRO A 49 9.87 3.96 -0.70
N GLU A 50 10.97 4.60 -1.05
CA GLU A 50 11.22 5.03 -2.42
C GLU A 50 11.18 3.83 -3.38
N GLY A 51 10.49 3.98 -4.50
CA GLY A 51 10.35 2.93 -5.50
C GLY A 51 9.23 1.93 -5.24
N ALA A 52 8.58 2.00 -4.08
CA ALA A 52 7.45 1.11 -3.75
C ALA A 52 6.25 1.40 -4.64
N ILE A 53 5.56 0.35 -5.05
CA ILE A 53 4.33 0.45 -5.82
C ILE A 53 3.17 0.71 -4.86
N VAL A 54 2.53 1.86 -5.02
CA VAL A 54 1.43 2.26 -4.15
C VAL A 54 0.11 2.33 -4.91
N ASP A 55 -1.00 2.25 -4.17
CA ASP A 55 -2.32 2.51 -4.72
C ASP A 55 -2.65 4.02 -4.66
N ASN A 56 -3.87 4.39 -5.02
CA ASN A 56 -4.31 5.79 -5.02
C ASN A 56 -4.40 6.42 -3.64
N ARG A 57 -4.26 5.65 -2.57
CA ARG A 57 -4.20 6.13 -1.19
C ARG A 57 -2.77 6.41 -0.72
N GLY A 58 -1.76 6.10 -1.54
CA GLY A 58 -0.35 6.14 -1.15
C GLY A 58 0.10 4.93 -0.32
N CYS A 59 -0.67 3.86 -0.30
CA CYS A 59 -0.35 2.66 0.49
C CYS A 59 0.41 1.63 -0.34
N TRP A 60 1.46 1.09 0.25
CA TRP A 60 2.29 0.08 -0.38
C TRP A 60 1.54 -1.25 -0.45
N VAL A 61 1.00 -1.52 -1.60
CA VAL A 61 0.22 -2.74 -1.85
C VAL A 61 1.08 -3.78 -2.56
N VAL A 62 0.72 -5.04 -2.37
CA VAL A 62 1.26 -6.13 -3.18
C VAL A 62 0.46 -6.12 -4.49
N LYS A 63 0.79 -5.15 -5.34
CA LYS A 63 0.02 -4.87 -6.56
C LYS A 63 0.10 -6.04 -7.52
N GLY A 64 -1.05 -6.39 -8.08
CA GLY A 64 -1.15 -7.53 -9.00
C GLY A 64 -1.25 -8.88 -8.31
N VAL A 65 -0.90 -8.99 -7.04
CA VAL A 65 -1.10 -10.22 -6.27
C VAL A 65 -2.53 -10.20 -5.75
N LYS A 66 -3.40 -10.88 -6.46
CA LYS A 66 -4.77 -11.10 -6.04
C LYS A 66 -4.93 -12.57 -5.71
N PHE A 67 -5.73 -12.85 -4.71
CA PHE A 67 -6.00 -14.22 -4.31
C PHE A 67 -7.34 -14.65 -4.90
N ASP A 68 -7.40 -15.87 -5.42
CA ASP A 68 -8.67 -16.45 -5.83
C ASP A 68 -9.58 -16.62 -4.62
N TYR A 69 -10.86 -16.69 -4.86
CA TYR A 69 -11.85 -16.93 -3.82
C TYR A 69 -11.47 -18.18 -2.99
N LYS A 70 -11.41 -18.02 -1.69
CA LYS A 70 -11.00 -19.06 -0.72
C LYS A 70 -9.58 -19.60 -0.88
N LYS A 71 -8.69 -18.89 -1.60
CA LYS A 71 -7.31 -19.31 -1.82
C LYS A 71 -6.33 -18.35 -1.16
N TRP A 72 -5.14 -18.87 -0.84
CA TRP A 72 -4.05 -18.10 -0.24
C TRP A 72 -2.71 -18.31 -0.94
N ASP A 73 -2.68 -19.10 -1.99
CA ASP A 73 -1.44 -19.38 -2.71
C ASP A 73 -1.01 -18.18 -3.54
N VAL A 74 0.29 -17.87 -3.52
CA VAL A 74 0.87 -16.86 -4.40
C VAL A 74 0.99 -17.47 -5.79
N LYS A 75 0.28 -16.88 -6.75
CA LYS A 75 0.32 -17.38 -8.13
C LYS A 75 1.62 -16.97 -8.82
N PRO A 76 2.22 -17.84 -9.66
CA PRO A 76 3.48 -17.51 -10.36
C PRO A 76 3.42 -16.25 -11.21
N GLN A 77 2.29 -15.91 -11.78
CA GLN A 77 2.12 -14.70 -12.60
C GLN A 77 2.33 -13.40 -11.83
N PHE A 78 2.31 -13.43 -10.50
CA PHE A 78 2.49 -12.25 -9.65
C PHE A 78 3.93 -12.10 -9.13
N ASN A 79 4.83 -13.02 -9.47
CA ASN A 79 6.19 -13.02 -8.94
C ASN A 79 6.96 -11.75 -9.29
N THR A 80 6.72 -11.16 -10.47
CA THR A 80 7.38 -9.92 -10.88
C THR A 80 7.07 -8.76 -9.92
N ASN A 81 5.84 -8.68 -9.44
CA ASN A 81 5.43 -7.66 -8.48
C ASN A 81 6.08 -7.88 -7.11
N LEU A 82 6.19 -9.12 -6.69
CA LEU A 82 6.87 -9.48 -5.45
C LEU A 82 8.38 -9.24 -5.54
N ASP A 83 8.98 -9.43 -6.71
CA ASP A 83 10.40 -9.16 -6.92
C ASP A 83 10.74 -7.67 -6.73
N ASN A 84 9.84 -6.76 -7.08
CA ASN A 84 9.99 -5.33 -6.78
C ASN A 84 10.13 -5.09 -5.27
N ILE A 85 9.29 -5.74 -4.47
CA ILE A 85 9.34 -5.66 -3.01
C ILE A 85 10.67 -6.18 -2.48
N ILE A 86 11.12 -7.31 -3.00
CA ILE A 86 12.39 -7.93 -2.64
C ILE A 86 13.55 -6.97 -2.91
N ASN A 87 13.57 -6.34 -4.08
CA ASN A 87 14.60 -5.38 -4.44
C ASN A 87 14.64 -4.18 -3.49
N ILE A 88 13.48 -3.65 -3.10
CA ILE A 88 13.39 -2.54 -2.14
C ILE A 88 13.93 -2.96 -0.78
N LEU A 89 13.56 -4.13 -0.30
CA LEU A 89 14.03 -4.65 0.99
C LEU A 89 15.54 -4.90 0.98
N LYS A 90 16.10 -5.36 -0.13
CA LYS A 90 17.55 -5.57 -0.27
C LYS A 90 18.33 -4.26 -0.32
N LYS A 91 17.76 -3.22 -0.94
CA LYS A 91 18.39 -1.89 -1.01
C LYS A 91 18.30 -1.11 0.30
N THR A 92 17.41 -1.50 1.19
CA THR A 92 17.13 -0.78 2.44
C THR A 92 17.29 -1.74 3.63
N PRO A 93 18.51 -2.11 4.02
CA PRO A 93 18.76 -3.19 4.99
C PRO A 93 18.13 -3.01 6.37
N GLY A 94 17.90 -1.77 6.80
CA GLY A 94 17.28 -1.48 8.10
C GLY A 94 15.75 -1.50 8.08
N LEU A 95 15.14 -1.63 6.91
CA LEU A 95 13.69 -1.57 6.78
C LEU A 95 13.06 -2.89 7.25
N LYS A 96 12.10 -2.77 8.16
CA LYS A 96 11.22 -3.86 8.59
C LYS A 96 9.82 -3.60 8.09
N VAL A 97 9.10 -4.64 7.73
CA VAL A 97 7.74 -4.53 7.20
C VAL A 97 6.81 -5.52 7.88
N MET A 98 5.55 -5.14 7.96
CA MET A 98 4.45 -6.01 8.35
C MET A 98 3.59 -6.28 7.12
N VAL A 99 3.34 -7.54 6.81
CA VAL A 99 2.44 -7.93 5.74
C VAL A 99 1.04 -8.08 6.33
N GLU A 100 0.10 -7.29 5.83
CA GLU A 100 -1.30 -7.36 6.23
C GLU A 100 -2.12 -8.09 5.17
N GLY A 101 -2.79 -9.16 5.55
CA GLY A 101 -3.73 -9.86 4.69
C GLY A 101 -5.16 -9.38 4.92
N HIS A 102 -5.92 -9.24 3.86
CA HIS A 102 -7.30 -8.77 3.89
C HIS A 102 -8.21 -9.66 3.05
N THR A 103 -9.48 -9.71 3.43
CA THR A 103 -10.52 -10.46 2.71
C THR A 103 -11.71 -9.58 2.37
N ASP A 104 -12.59 -10.08 1.51
CA ASP A 104 -13.94 -9.55 1.40
C ASP A 104 -14.80 -10.04 2.60
N ASN A 105 -16.07 -9.69 2.63
CA ASN A 105 -16.97 -10.03 3.74
C ASN A 105 -17.80 -11.31 3.52
N ILE A 106 -17.47 -12.13 2.52
CA ILE A 106 -18.18 -13.38 2.28
C ILE A 106 -17.64 -14.46 3.20
N GLY A 107 -18.51 -15.09 3.95
CA GLY A 107 -18.17 -16.11 4.93
C GLY A 107 -18.13 -15.58 6.35
N SER A 108 -17.82 -16.47 7.32
CA SER A 108 -17.77 -16.09 8.72
C SER A 108 -16.56 -15.20 9.03
N LYS A 109 -16.65 -14.47 10.14
CA LYS A 109 -15.55 -13.65 10.66
C LYS A 109 -14.32 -14.51 10.93
N LYS A 110 -14.49 -15.65 11.59
CA LYS A 110 -13.39 -16.57 11.91
C LYS A 110 -12.72 -17.12 10.64
N TYR A 111 -13.51 -17.55 9.67
CA TYR A 111 -13.01 -18.08 8.42
C TYR A 111 -12.16 -17.04 7.68
N ASN A 112 -12.64 -15.81 7.58
CA ASN A 112 -11.93 -14.73 6.90
C ASN A 112 -10.69 -14.30 7.69
N GLN A 113 -10.71 -14.34 9.01
CA GLN A 113 -9.53 -14.09 9.82
C GLN A 113 -8.44 -15.12 9.51
N ASP A 114 -8.77 -16.40 9.52
CA ASP A 114 -7.82 -17.48 9.22
C ASP A 114 -7.29 -17.38 7.78
N LEU A 115 -8.16 -17.08 6.81
CA LEU A 115 -7.78 -16.93 5.41
C LEU A 115 -6.81 -15.77 5.20
N SER A 116 -7.08 -14.62 5.85
CA SER A 116 -6.21 -13.45 5.75
C SER A 116 -4.84 -13.68 6.36
N GLU A 117 -4.77 -14.42 7.47
CA GLU A 117 -3.51 -14.83 8.07
C GLU A 117 -2.69 -15.71 7.12
N LYS A 118 -3.33 -16.68 6.48
CA LYS A 118 -2.68 -17.55 5.50
C LYS A 118 -2.16 -16.79 4.29
N ARG A 119 -2.92 -15.79 3.82
CA ARG A 119 -2.48 -14.92 2.72
C ARG A 119 -1.24 -14.12 3.10
N ALA A 120 -1.24 -13.52 4.27
CA ALA A 120 -0.11 -12.75 4.78
C ALA A 120 1.12 -13.65 4.98
N GLU A 121 0.94 -14.84 5.55
CA GLU A 121 2.02 -15.80 5.73
C GLU A 121 2.60 -16.30 4.42
N SER A 122 1.79 -16.49 3.38
CA SER A 122 2.26 -16.90 2.06
C SER A 122 3.17 -15.85 1.43
N ILE A 123 2.82 -14.58 1.57
CA ILE A 123 3.67 -13.47 1.10
C ILE A 123 4.98 -13.44 1.89
N LYS A 124 4.90 -13.52 3.22
CA LYS A 124 6.09 -13.56 4.08
C LYS A 124 7.01 -14.72 3.69
N ALA A 125 6.45 -15.91 3.52
CA ALA A 125 7.23 -17.10 3.15
C ALA A 125 7.92 -16.92 1.80
N TYR A 126 7.26 -16.30 0.85
CA TYR A 126 7.87 -16.00 -0.45
C TYR A 126 9.07 -15.06 -0.32
N LEU A 127 8.92 -13.99 0.46
CA LEU A 127 9.99 -13.02 0.67
C LEU A 127 11.19 -13.65 1.39
N VAL A 128 10.92 -14.43 2.43
CA VAL A 128 11.97 -15.15 3.18
C VAL A 128 12.68 -16.15 2.26
N GLY A 129 11.94 -16.87 1.44
CA GLY A 129 12.51 -17.83 0.47
C GLY A 129 13.41 -17.18 -0.59
N LYS A 130 13.26 -15.88 -0.82
CA LYS A 130 14.10 -15.10 -1.75
C LYS A 130 15.28 -14.40 -1.05
N GLY A 131 15.54 -14.70 0.21
CA GLY A 131 16.71 -14.22 0.90
C GLY A 131 16.51 -13.03 1.84
N ILE A 132 15.28 -12.64 2.10
CA ILE A 132 14.99 -11.61 3.10
C ILE A 132 14.98 -12.27 4.49
N ASP A 133 15.71 -11.68 5.45
CA ASP A 133 15.78 -12.19 6.81
C ASP A 133 14.39 -12.20 7.46
N GLU A 134 14.01 -13.32 8.05
CA GLU A 134 12.71 -13.50 8.69
C GLU A 134 12.43 -12.47 9.77
N SER A 135 13.46 -12.03 10.50
CA SER A 135 13.32 -11.03 11.56
C SER A 135 12.86 -9.65 11.07
N ARG A 136 12.95 -9.41 9.77
CA ARG A 136 12.54 -8.14 9.15
C ARG A 136 11.07 -8.13 8.72
N ILE A 137 10.42 -9.27 8.75
CA ILE A 137 9.06 -9.43 8.21
C ILE A 137 8.16 -10.03 9.27
N THR A 138 7.05 -9.33 9.56
CA THR A 138 5.96 -9.89 10.36
C THR A 138 4.73 -10.03 9.47
N SER A 139 3.80 -10.88 9.86
CA SER A 139 2.56 -11.07 9.11
C SER A 139 1.36 -11.02 10.06
N VAL A 140 0.27 -10.45 9.59
CA VAL A 140 -0.98 -10.35 10.34
C VAL A 140 -2.16 -10.48 9.39
N GLY A 141 -3.20 -11.17 9.83
CA GLY A 141 -4.46 -11.21 9.10
C GLY A 141 -5.47 -10.28 9.77
N LEU A 142 -6.12 -9.45 9.00
CA LEU A 142 -7.15 -8.51 9.48
C LEU A 142 -8.55 -8.91 9.04
N GLY A 143 -8.70 -10.05 8.35
CA GLY A 143 -9.99 -10.51 7.87
C GLY A 143 -10.68 -9.46 7.01
N PHE A 144 -11.95 -9.21 7.27
CA PHE A 144 -12.72 -8.17 6.56
C PHE A 144 -12.89 -6.87 7.37
N SER A 145 -12.09 -6.69 8.43
CA SER A 145 -12.23 -5.54 9.35
C SER A 145 -11.82 -4.20 8.76
N LYS A 146 -10.99 -4.20 7.72
CA LYS A 146 -10.49 -2.97 7.06
C LYS A 146 -10.69 -3.02 5.55
N PRO A 147 -11.94 -2.86 5.08
CA PRO A 147 -12.19 -2.88 3.64
C PRO A 147 -11.59 -1.65 2.96
N ARG A 148 -11.08 -1.84 1.75
CA ARG A 148 -10.62 -0.76 0.87
C ARG A 148 -11.75 -0.22 0.01
N ALA A 149 -12.73 -1.06 -0.29
CA ALA A 149 -13.85 -0.75 -1.16
C ALA A 149 -15.13 -1.38 -0.61
N GLY A 150 -16.27 -1.05 -1.21
CA GLY A 150 -17.54 -1.66 -0.84
C GLY A 150 -17.59 -3.16 -1.17
N ASN A 151 -18.19 -3.94 -0.29
CA ASN A 151 -18.36 -5.40 -0.47
C ASN A 151 -19.64 -5.76 -1.22
N ASP A 152 -20.44 -4.78 -1.59
CA ASP A 152 -21.72 -4.96 -2.30
C ASP A 152 -21.55 -5.20 -3.81
N THR A 153 -20.34 -4.95 -4.35
CA THR A 153 -20.03 -5.23 -5.75
C THR A 153 -18.92 -6.29 -5.85
N LYS A 154 -18.90 -7.00 -6.97
CA LYS A 154 -17.86 -7.98 -7.30
C LYS A 154 -16.47 -7.30 -7.36
N GLU A 155 -16.42 -6.12 -7.98
CA GLU A 155 -15.19 -5.34 -8.15
C GLU A 155 -14.67 -4.86 -6.79
N GLY A 156 -15.54 -4.37 -5.92
CA GLY A 156 -15.18 -3.95 -4.57
C GLY A 156 -14.66 -5.09 -3.73
N ARG A 157 -15.31 -6.25 -3.78
CA ARG A 157 -14.83 -7.45 -3.09
C ARG A 157 -13.45 -7.88 -3.58
N ALA A 158 -13.21 -7.81 -4.89
CA ALA A 158 -11.89 -8.16 -5.45
C ALA A 158 -10.78 -7.22 -4.94
N LEU A 159 -11.08 -5.94 -4.77
CA LEU A 159 -10.13 -4.98 -4.19
C LEU A 159 -9.86 -5.26 -2.71
N ASN A 160 -10.84 -5.79 -1.99
CA ASN A 160 -10.68 -6.13 -0.57
C ASN A 160 -9.87 -7.41 -0.36
N ARG A 161 -9.83 -8.32 -1.32
CA ARG A 161 -8.96 -9.52 -1.29
C ARG A 161 -7.53 -9.13 -1.69
N ARG A 162 -6.77 -8.62 -0.73
CA ARG A 162 -5.45 -8.05 -0.99
C ARG A 162 -4.48 -8.28 0.16
N ALA A 163 -3.23 -7.97 -0.09
CA ALA A 163 -2.21 -7.80 0.94
C ALA A 163 -1.58 -6.41 0.81
N GLU A 164 -1.22 -5.85 1.94
CA GLU A 164 -0.53 -4.56 2.02
C GLU A 164 0.75 -4.72 2.84
N LEU A 165 1.72 -3.86 2.58
CA LEU A 165 2.99 -3.82 3.29
C LEU A 165 3.06 -2.54 4.12
N ILE A 166 3.29 -2.69 5.41
CA ILE A 166 3.37 -1.56 6.35
C ILE A 166 4.81 -1.46 6.83
N PRO A 167 5.54 -0.38 6.51
CA PRO A 167 6.85 -0.14 7.07
C PRO A 167 6.76 -0.01 8.59
N VAL A 168 7.64 -0.70 9.30
CA VAL A 168 7.70 -0.69 10.76
C VAL A 168 8.97 0.05 11.18
N LYS A 169 8.79 1.03 12.01
CA LYS A 169 9.90 1.80 12.59
C LYS A 169 10.49 1.12 13.82
#